data_62e9d308647e93f046ecdf20e1ccc258
#
_entry.id   62e9d308647e93f046ecdf20e1ccc258
#
_cell.length_a   1.000
_cell.length_b   1.000
_cell.length_c   1.000
_cell.angle_alpha   90.00
_cell.angle_beta   90.00
_cell.angle_gamma   90.00
#
_symmetry.space_group_name_H-M   'P 1'
#
loop_
_entity.id
_entity.type
_entity.pdbx_description
1 polymer ?
#
loop_
_entity_poly.entity_id
_entity_poly.type
_entity_poly.pdbx_seq_one_letter_code
_entity_poly.pdbx_strand_id
1 'polypeptide(L)'
;MDNNGIMRVGIVGAGWIAEKAAITLNGLDTCEAYAIGSRSLDKARDFAHKWNIRQAYGSYSELIADEAVDLIYVATPHSHHYAVTREALLAGKPCLVEKAFMANHREAEAIVGLARERGVFLAEAIWTRYQPAVAIVRRLISDGRIGRPRLVTATLGYSMGNKERIMRPDLCGGALLDLGVYALNFVRMFFPADIVTIDGKCVKSDTGMDLTNAMTLVLDDGMLCNLQSSAACVGDNIGVIAGTDGNLIIDNINNPQKITVNTHNREFVEDILVPRQITGYEYQFGSCRQALIDGLLEPREMPLDETLYVMQLMDQLRQQWGVRYPMD
;
A
#
# COMPACT_ATOMS: atom_id res chain seq x y z
N MET A 1 23.66 5.59 0.58
CA MET A 1 23.41 6.42 1.79
C MET A 1 24.57 7.36 1.96
N ASP A 2 24.34 8.55 2.50
CA ASP A 2 25.42 9.50 2.72
C ASP A 2 26.37 9.04 3.86
N ASN A 3 27.43 9.85 4.12
CA ASN A 3 28.43 9.54 5.16
C ASN A 3 27.85 9.49 6.59
N ASN A 4 26.66 10.01 6.81
CA ASN A 4 25.93 9.98 8.08
C ASN A 4 24.91 8.84 8.15
N GLY A 5 24.81 8.00 7.11
CA GLY A 5 23.86 6.91 6.99
C GLY A 5 22.44 7.36 6.66
N ILE A 6 22.25 8.60 6.19
CA ILE A 6 20.93 9.11 5.76
C ILE A 6 20.60 8.57 4.38
N MET A 7 19.42 7.93 4.23
CA MET A 7 18.92 7.44 2.95
C MET A 7 18.32 8.59 2.15
N ARG A 8 18.83 8.79 0.93
CA ARG A 8 18.37 9.81 -0.02
C ARG A 8 17.30 9.27 -0.93
N VAL A 9 16.08 9.78 -0.76
CA VAL A 9 14.91 9.33 -1.53
C VAL A 9 14.68 10.27 -2.71
N GLY A 10 14.64 9.71 -3.91
CA GLY A 10 14.18 10.36 -5.13
C GLY A 10 12.70 10.09 -5.37
N ILE A 11 11.87 11.13 -5.35
CA ILE A 11 10.42 11.03 -5.53
C ILE A 11 10.07 11.18 -7.00
N VAL A 12 9.40 10.19 -7.61
CA VAL A 12 8.92 10.23 -8.99
C VAL A 12 7.44 10.54 -9.03
N GLY A 13 7.08 11.73 -9.54
CA GLY A 13 5.71 12.27 -9.55
C GLY A 13 5.51 13.36 -8.50
N ALA A 14 4.83 14.45 -8.86
CA ALA A 14 4.59 15.62 -8.03
C ALA A 14 3.09 15.75 -7.67
N GLY A 15 2.48 14.65 -7.23
CA GLY A 15 1.08 14.56 -6.84
C GLY A 15 0.88 14.63 -5.32
N TRP A 16 -0.39 14.43 -4.88
CA TRP A 16 -0.76 14.47 -3.47
C TRP A 16 0.02 13.46 -2.60
N ILE A 17 0.25 12.23 -3.10
CA ILE A 17 1.00 11.24 -2.32
C ILE A 17 2.49 11.58 -2.21
N ALA A 18 3.05 12.23 -3.25
CA ALA A 18 4.39 12.78 -3.19
C ALA A 18 4.54 13.87 -2.12
N GLU A 19 3.49 14.72 -1.94
CA GLU A 19 3.48 15.71 -0.84
C GLU A 19 3.50 15.02 0.54
N LYS A 20 2.74 13.92 0.71
CA LYS A 20 2.77 13.12 1.94
C LYS A 20 4.15 12.54 2.20
N ALA A 21 4.79 12.00 1.17
CA ALA A 21 6.16 11.48 1.27
C ALA A 21 7.15 12.58 1.65
N ALA A 22 7.08 13.76 1.04
CA ALA A 22 7.95 14.89 1.36
C ALA A 22 7.79 15.35 2.82
N ILE A 23 6.53 15.48 3.30
CA ILE A 23 6.25 15.81 4.72
C ILE A 23 6.86 14.75 5.65
N THR A 24 6.67 13.47 5.32
CA THR A 24 7.17 12.36 6.12
C THR A 24 8.69 12.38 6.20
N LEU A 25 9.34 12.46 5.04
CA LEU A 25 10.81 12.42 4.94
C LEU A 25 11.46 13.63 5.62
N ASN A 26 10.85 14.81 5.55
CA ASN A 26 11.32 16.00 6.27
C ASN A 26 11.17 15.90 7.80
N GLY A 27 10.37 14.96 8.30
CA GLY A 27 10.22 14.66 9.71
C GLY A 27 11.12 13.52 10.22
N LEU A 28 11.94 12.92 9.34
CA LEU A 28 12.83 11.82 9.68
C LEU A 28 14.30 12.27 9.74
N ASP A 29 15.03 11.79 10.75
CA ASP A 29 16.47 12.02 10.87
C ASP A 29 17.31 11.02 10.06
N THR A 30 16.69 9.93 9.57
CA THR A 30 17.37 8.80 8.90
C THR A 30 17.15 8.72 7.40
N CYS A 31 16.18 9.50 6.89
CA CYS A 31 15.84 9.56 5.47
C CYS A 31 15.58 11.03 5.08
N GLU A 32 15.89 11.40 3.85
CA GLU A 32 15.60 12.74 3.33
C GLU A 32 14.89 12.68 1.96
N ALA A 33 13.98 13.62 1.71
CA ALA A 33 13.49 13.90 0.37
C ALA A 33 14.58 14.65 -0.41
N TYR A 34 15.43 13.89 -1.11
CA TYR A 34 16.61 14.45 -1.75
C TYR A 34 16.33 15.03 -3.15
N ALA A 35 15.51 14.33 -3.94
CA ALA A 35 15.21 14.71 -5.31
C ALA A 35 13.74 14.51 -5.67
N ILE A 36 13.24 15.34 -6.60
CA ILE A 36 11.90 15.23 -7.21
C ILE A 36 12.00 15.20 -8.72
N GLY A 37 11.35 14.23 -9.36
CA GLY A 37 11.20 14.15 -10.81
C GLY A 37 9.76 14.35 -11.27
N SER A 38 9.55 15.22 -12.26
CA SER A 38 8.26 15.45 -12.88
C SER A 38 8.41 15.58 -14.38
N ARG A 39 7.34 15.31 -15.15
CA ARG A 39 7.30 15.55 -16.62
C ARG A 39 7.37 17.03 -17.02
N SER A 40 7.42 17.92 -16.03
CA SER A 40 7.61 19.36 -16.19
C SER A 40 8.63 19.82 -15.16
N LEU A 41 9.72 20.41 -15.62
CA LEU A 41 10.78 20.93 -14.76
C LEU A 41 10.26 22.04 -13.84
N ASP A 42 9.35 22.90 -14.32
CA ASP A 42 8.78 23.97 -13.51
C ASP A 42 7.97 23.39 -12.34
N LYS A 43 7.13 22.37 -12.61
CA LYS A 43 6.41 21.66 -11.52
C LYS A 43 7.36 20.98 -10.53
N ALA A 44 8.47 20.42 -11.01
CA ALA A 44 9.47 19.83 -10.13
C ALA A 44 10.14 20.90 -9.26
N ARG A 45 10.50 22.06 -9.84
CA ARG A 45 11.10 23.19 -9.10
C ARG A 45 10.15 23.77 -8.06
N ASP A 46 8.88 24.00 -8.43
CA ASP A 46 7.86 24.50 -7.49
C ASP A 46 7.66 23.54 -6.31
N PHE A 47 7.59 22.23 -6.61
CA PHE A 47 7.48 21.21 -5.58
C PHE A 47 8.74 21.15 -4.70
N ALA A 48 9.92 21.19 -5.29
CA ALA A 48 11.20 21.20 -4.56
C ALA A 48 11.31 22.42 -3.63
N HIS A 49 10.94 23.60 -4.12
CA HIS A 49 10.93 24.81 -3.31
C HIS A 49 9.94 24.72 -2.14
N LYS A 50 8.71 24.24 -2.41
CA LYS A 50 7.65 24.09 -1.39
C LYS A 50 8.06 23.15 -0.26
N TRP A 51 8.76 22.06 -0.58
CA TRP A 51 9.09 20.98 0.36
C TRP A 51 10.57 20.90 0.74
N ASN A 52 11.37 21.92 0.38
CA ASN A 52 12.81 22.01 0.68
C ASN A 52 13.62 20.80 0.18
N ILE A 53 13.32 20.37 -1.07
CA ILE A 53 14.03 19.27 -1.75
C ILE A 53 15.21 19.85 -2.53
N ARG A 54 16.38 19.20 -2.46
CA ARG A 54 17.63 19.75 -3.01
C ARG A 54 17.70 19.76 -4.53
N GLN A 55 17.15 18.71 -5.16
CA GLN A 55 17.27 18.49 -6.61
C GLN A 55 15.90 18.39 -7.27
N ALA A 56 15.75 19.01 -8.46
CA ALA A 56 14.53 18.97 -9.24
C ALA A 56 14.86 18.62 -10.70
N TYR A 57 14.20 17.58 -11.23
CA TYR A 57 14.41 17.04 -12.55
C TYR A 57 13.17 17.18 -13.43
N GLY A 58 13.38 17.52 -14.73
CA GLY A 58 12.33 17.70 -15.73
C GLY A 58 11.82 16.39 -16.33
N SER A 59 12.49 15.29 -16.04
CA SER A 59 12.09 13.94 -16.43
C SER A 59 12.35 12.92 -15.33
N TYR A 60 11.70 11.76 -15.41
CA TYR A 60 11.93 10.65 -14.49
C TYR A 60 13.30 10.01 -14.73
N SER A 61 13.72 9.91 -15.99
CA SER A 61 15.03 9.35 -16.38
C SER A 61 16.21 10.14 -15.81
N GLU A 62 16.14 11.49 -15.81
CA GLU A 62 17.17 12.33 -15.19
C GLU A 62 17.28 12.08 -13.68
N LEU A 63 16.15 11.93 -12.96
CA LEU A 63 16.16 11.60 -11.53
C LEU A 63 16.72 10.20 -11.30
N ILE A 64 16.31 9.21 -12.11
CA ILE A 64 16.78 7.82 -11.99
C ILE A 64 18.29 7.73 -12.23
N ALA A 65 18.85 8.57 -13.11
CA ALA A 65 20.27 8.61 -13.40
C ALA A 65 21.11 9.28 -12.30
N ASP A 66 20.50 9.97 -11.33
CA ASP A 66 21.24 10.62 -10.25
C ASP A 66 21.84 9.57 -9.30
N GLU A 67 23.19 9.47 -9.29
CA GLU A 67 23.92 8.50 -8.48
C GLU A 67 23.76 8.74 -6.97
N ALA A 68 23.42 9.96 -6.57
CA ALA A 68 23.21 10.30 -5.15
C ALA A 68 21.88 9.79 -4.58
N VAL A 69 20.96 9.33 -5.42
CA VAL A 69 19.67 8.76 -4.99
C VAL A 69 19.85 7.30 -4.60
N ASP A 70 19.51 6.96 -3.35
CA ASP A 70 19.59 5.62 -2.79
C ASP A 70 18.34 4.78 -3.03
N LEU A 71 17.14 5.41 -3.03
CA LEU A 71 15.84 4.78 -3.20
C LEU A 71 14.95 5.64 -4.08
N ILE A 72 14.36 5.03 -5.12
CA ILE A 72 13.33 5.66 -5.94
C ILE A 72 11.96 5.37 -5.32
N TYR A 73 11.23 6.42 -4.95
CA TYR A 73 9.83 6.32 -4.55
C TYR A 73 8.92 6.66 -5.72
N VAL A 74 8.21 5.64 -6.24
CA VAL A 74 7.33 5.77 -7.41
C VAL A 74 5.94 6.21 -6.94
N ALA A 75 5.62 7.50 -7.12
CA ALA A 75 4.42 8.19 -6.65
C ALA A 75 3.54 8.69 -7.82
N THR A 76 3.53 7.95 -8.92
CA THR A 76 2.74 8.21 -10.13
C THR A 76 1.35 7.57 -10.05
N PRO A 77 0.43 7.81 -11.01
CA PRO A 77 -0.77 6.97 -11.16
C PRO A 77 -0.41 5.50 -11.46
N HIS A 78 -1.28 4.56 -11.07
CA HIS A 78 -1.06 3.10 -11.19
C HIS A 78 -0.58 2.67 -12.59
N SER A 79 -1.17 3.22 -13.65
CA SER A 79 -0.82 2.91 -15.04
C SER A 79 0.61 3.27 -15.45
N HIS A 80 1.32 4.05 -14.64
CA HIS A 80 2.70 4.46 -14.92
C HIS A 80 3.72 3.70 -14.07
N HIS A 81 3.27 2.94 -13.04
CA HIS A 81 4.17 2.26 -12.12
C HIS A 81 5.10 1.29 -12.84
N TYR A 82 4.57 0.47 -13.76
CA TYR A 82 5.36 -0.51 -14.50
C TYR A 82 6.54 0.12 -15.26
N ALA A 83 6.26 1.13 -16.08
CA ALA A 83 7.29 1.74 -16.94
C ALA A 83 8.40 2.41 -16.12
N VAL A 84 8.02 3.17 -15.10
CA VAL A 84 8.95 3.89 -14.21
C VAL A 84 9.79 2.91 -13.39
N THR A 85 9.15 1.91 -12.77
CA THR A 85 9.85 0.92 -11.95
C THR A 85 10.81 0.08 -12.79
N ARG A 86 10.37 -0.32 -13.99
CA ARG A 86 11.23 -1.06 -14.92
C ARG A 86 12.49 -0.28 -15.28
N GLU A 87 12.35 1.00 -15.60
CA GLU A 87 13.48 1.87 -15.93
C GLU A 87 14.46 1.99 -14.74
N ALA A 88 13.93 2.20 -13.53
CA ALA A 88 14.74 2.30 -12.33
C ALA A 88 15.49 0.99 -12.01
N LEU A 89 14.82 -0.17 -12.09
CA LEU A 89 15.45 -1.47 -11.87
C LEU A 89 16.54 -1.78 -12.92
N LEU A 90 16.32 -1.41 -14.17
CA LEU A 90 17.34 -1.55 -15.22
C LEU A 90 18.57 -0.66 -14.98
N ALA A 91 18.38 0.48 -14.34
CA ALA A 91 19.45 1.37 -13.88
C ALA A 91 20.09 0.92 -12.54
N GLY A 92 19.65 -0.21 -11.97
CA GLY A 92 20.16 -0.72 -10.70
C GLY A 92 19.68 0.08 -9.46
N LYS A 93 18.60 0.86 -9.59
CA LYS A 93 18.09 1.69 -8.49
C LYS A 93 17.05 0.93 -7.67
N PRO A 94 17.24 0.85 -6.32
CA PRO A 94 16.22 0.37 -5.39
C PRO A 94 14.89 1.13 -5.54
N CYS A 95 13.76 0.43 -5.43
CA CYS A 95 12.44 1.03 -5.63
C CYS A 95 11.49 0.73 -4.48
N LEU A 96 10.73 1.75 -4.05
CA LEU A 96 9.51 1.66 -3.27
C LEU A 96 8.37 2.19 -4.15
N VAL A 97 7.41 1.32 -4.50
CA VAL A 97 6.35 1.62 -5.48
C VAL A 97 5.01 1.76 -4.79
N GLU A 98 4.29 2.84 -5.06
CA GLU A 98 2.97 3.06 -4.48
C GLU A 98 1.99 1.93 -4.81
N LYS A 99 1.07 1.75 -3.88
CA LYS A 99 -0.08 0.84 -4.04
C LYS A 99 -1.15 1.47 -4.97
N ALA A 100 -1.94 0.69 -5.73
CA ALA A 100 -1.71 -0.72 -6.03
C ALA A 100 -0.42 -0.85 -6.82
N PHE A 101 0.31 -1.92 -6.56
CA PHE A 101 1.68 -2.07 -7.04
C PHE A 101 1.83 -1.86 -8.55
N MET A 102 0.98 -2.52 -9.36
CA MET A 102 0.93 -2.40 -10.82
C MET A 102 -0.52 -2.34 -11.30
N ALA A 103 -0.73 -2.23 -12.60
CA ALA A 103 -2.07 -2.25 -13.21
C ALA A 103 -2.74 -3.63 -13.10
N ASN A 104 -1.96 -4.71 -13.15
CA ASN A 104 -2.41 -6.10 -13.09
C ASN A 104 -1.28 -7.03 -12.60
N HIS A 105 -1.65 -8.28 -12.33
CA HIS A 105 -0.72 -9.32 -11.84
C HIS A 105 0.40 -9.62 -12.85
N ARG A 106 0.13 -9.63 -14.15
CA ARG A 106 1.14 -9.89 -15.19
C ARG A 106 2.27 -8.85 -15.15
N GLU A 107 1.93 -7.57 -15.01
CA GLU A 107 2.94 -6.51 -14.86
C GLU A 107 3.70 -6.66 -13.54
N ALA A 108 3.02 -7.04 -12.45
CA ALA A 108 3.65 -7.29 -11.17
C ALA A 108 4.66 -8.45 -11.24
N GLU A 109 4.30 -9.58 -11.85
CA GLU A 109 5.21 -10.72 -12.08
C GLU A 109 6.44 -10.31 -12.87
N ALA A 110 6.25 -9.54 -13.96
CA ALA A 110 7.36 -9.10 -14.79
C ALA A 110 8.34 -8.18 -14.03
N ILE A 111 7.83 -7.28 -13.18
CA ILE A 111 8.66 -6.36 -12.39
C ILE A 111 9.37 -7.10 -11.24
N VAL A 112 8.68 -7.99 -10.53
CA VAL A 112 9.29 -8.79 -9.47
C VAL A 112 10.35 -9.73 -10.05
N GLY A 113 10.07 -10.37 -11.19
CA GLY A 113 11.04 -11.18 -11.91
C GLY A 113 12.30 -10.39 -12.29
N LEU A 114 12.13 -9.18 -12.82
CA LEU A 114 13.24 -8.30 -13.18
C LEU A 114 14.08 -7.90 -11.95
N ALA A 115 13.42 -7.53 -10.84
CA ALA A 115 14.11 -7.16 -9.61
C ALA A 115 14.96 -8.32 -9.07
N ARG A 116 14.40 -9.53 -9.05
CA ARG A 116 15.10 -10.76 -8.62
C ARG A 116 16.26 -11.11 -9.55
N GLU A 117 16.06 -11.05 -10.87
CA GLU A 117 17.11 -11.29 -11.87
C GLU A 117 18.28 -10.30 -11.71
N ARG A 118 17.97 -9.03 -11.46
CA ARG A 118 18.97 -7.97 -11.31
C ARG A 118 19.59 -7.88 -9.92
N GLY A 119 19.03 -8.57 -8.92
CA GLY A 119 19.45 -8.44 -7.54
C GLY A 119 19.26 -7.02 -6.98
N VAL A 120 18.18 -6.33 -7.41
CA VAL A 120 17.88 -4.96 -7.01
C VAL A 120 16.69 -4.95 -6.04
N PHE A 121 16.80 -4.19 -4.97
CA PHE A 121 15.74 -4.06 -3.97
C PHE A 121 14.45 -3.51 -4.57
N LEU A 122 13.33 -4.13 -4.21
CA LEU A 122 11.98 -3.72 -4.62
C LEU A 122 10.99 -3.89 -3.47
N ALA A 123 10.09 -2.92 -3.29
CA ALA A 123 9.06 -2.95 -2.26
C ALA A 123 7.75 -2.32 -2.76
N GLU A 124 6.62 -2.83 -2.28
CA GLU A 124 5.32 -2.18 -2.40
C GLU A 124 5.05 -1.25 -1.21
N ALA A 125 4.60 -0.02 -1.49
CA ALA A 125 4.26 0.98 -0.49
C ALA A 125 2.82 0.80 0.02
N ILE A 126 2.45 -0.41 0.42
CA ILE A 126 1.21 -0.66 1.17
C ILE A 126 1.46 -0.33 2.65
N TRP A 127 1.55 0.94 2.94
CA TRP A 127 2.07 1.54 4.18
C TRP A 127 1.47 0.99 5.47
N THR A 128 0.23 0.51 5.44
CA THR A 128 -0.46 -0.10 6.59
C THR A 128 0.25 -1.33 7.14
N ARG A 129 0.91 -2.12 6.28
CA ARG A 129 1.62 -3.34 6.71
C ARG A 129 2.88 -3.05 7.52
N TYR A 130 3.44 -1.87 7.37
CA TYR A 130 4.65 -1.44 8.07
C TYR A 130 4.36 -0.77 9.43
N GLN A 131 3.10 -0.51 9.75
CA GLN A 131 2.73 0.22 10.95
C GLN A 131 2.81 -0.63 12.22
N PRO A 132 3.13 -0.03 13.39
CA PRO A 132 3.21 -0.73 14.67
C PRO A 132 1.92 -1.47 15.06
N ALA A 133 0.76 -0.99 14.60
CA ALA A 133 -0.54 -1.63 14.82
C ALA A 133 -0.56 -3.09 14.38
N VAL A 134 0.16 -3.44 13.31
CA VAL A 134 0.22 -4.83 12.80
C VAL A 134 0.86 -5.76 13.83
N ALA A 135 1.98 -5.36 14.43
CA ALA A 135 2.64 -6.15 15.47
C ALA A 135 1.76 -6.27 16.73
N ILE A 136 1.05 -5.20 17.11
CA ILE A 136 0.13 -5.21 18.26
C ILE A 136 -1.01 -6.22 18.03
N VAL A 137 -1.70 -6.14 16.87
CA VAL A 137 -2.81 -7.05 16.54
C VAL A 137 -2.33 -8.50 16.46
N ARG A 138 -1.19 -8.77 15.78
CA ARG A 138 -0.62 -10.12 15.71
C ARG A 138 -0.34 -10.69 17.11
N ARG A 139 0.21 -9.88 18.01
CA ARG A 139 0.46 -10.28 19.38
C ARG A 139 -0.84 -10.61 20.13
N LEU A 140 -1.86 -9.76 20.03
CA LEU A 140 -3.17 -10.02 20.68
C LEU A 140 -3.80 -11.34 20.21
N ILE A 141 -3.68 -11.65 18.92
CA ILE A 141 -4.15 -12.92 18.33
C ILE A 141 -3.31 -14.08 18.88
N SER A 142 -1.98 -13.97 18.88
CA SER A 142 -1.08 -15.04 19.34
C SER A 142 -1.19 -15.31 20.84
N ASP A 143 -1.45 -14.26 21.63
CA ASP A 143 -1.68 -14.37 23.09
C ASP A 143 -3.08 -14.93 23.42
N GLY A 144 -3.91 -15.25 22.40
CA GLY A 144 -5.23 -15.86 22.57
C GLY A 144 -6.31 -14.91 23.13
N ARG A 145 -6.11 -13.58 23.02
CA ARG A 145 -6.99 -12.57 23.62
C ARG A 145 -8.44 -12.63 23.13
N ILE A 146 -8.68 -13.24 21.98
CA ILE A 146 -10.01 -13.43 21.38
C ILE A 146 -10.35 -14.90 21.12
N GLY A 147 -9.54 -15.84 21.63
CA GLY A 147 -9.63 -17.24 21.26
C GLY A 147 -9.24 -17.50 19.81
N ARG A 148 -9.88 -18.46 19.15
CA ARG A 148 -9.63 -18.78 17.75
C ARG A 148 -10.37 -17.82 16.83
N PRO A 149 -9.68 -17.05 15.96
CA PRO A 149 -10.33 -16.21 14.94
C PRO A 149 -11.23 -17.02 14.00
N ARG A 150 -12.40 -16.48 13.62
CA ARG A 150 -13.41 -17.18 12.81
C ARG A 150 -14.04 -16.30 11.73
N LEU A 151 -14.10 -14.99 11.98
CA LEU A 151 -14.70 -14.04 11.06
C LEU A 151 -13.86 -12.75 11.03
N VAL A 152 -13.61 -12.26 9.83
CA VAL A 152 -13.02 -10.92 9.62
C VAL A 152 -14.00 -10.06 8.82
N THR A 153 -14.22 -8.84 9.27
CA THR A 153 -14.89 -7.82 8.47
C THR A 153 -14.01 -6.58 8.36
N ALA A 154 -13.97 -5.96 7.18
CA ALA A 154 -13.23 -4.73 6.98
C ALA A 154 -13.92 -3.85 5.94
N THR A 155 -14.01 -2.56 6.25
CA THR A 155 -14.56 -1.55 5.35
C THR A 155 -13.56 -0.42 5.14
N LEU A 156 -13.53 0.13 3.92
CA LEU A 156 -12.80 1.36 3.62
C LEU A 156 -13.57 2.20 2.60
N GLY A 157 -14.03 3.37 3.02
CA GLY A 157 -14.80 4.26 2.16
C GLY A 157 -14.38 5.71 2.26
N TYR A 158 -14.11 6.33 1.11
CA TYR A 158 -13.84 7.76 0.99
C TYR A 158 -14.63 8.35 -0.18
N SER A 159 -15.34 9.47 0.02
CA SER A 159 -16.05 10.16 -1.05
C SER A 159 -15.06 10.83 -2.00
N MET A 160 -14.67 10.14 -3.06
CA MET A 160 -13.73 10.61 -4.07
C MET A 160 -14.05 10.15 -5.49
N GLY A 161 -15.29 9.73 -5.73
CA GLY A 161 -15.77 9.34 -7.05
C GLY A 161 -15.74 10.46 -8.11
N ASN A 162 -15.54 11.73 -7.70
CA ASN A 162 -15.33 12.85 -8.61
C ASN A 162 -13.86 13.08 -8.99
N LYS A 163 -12.92 12.34 -8.41
CA LYS A 163 -11.50 12.46 -8.77
C LYS A 163 -11.24 11.78 -10.11
N GLU A 164 -10.62 12.51 -11.04
CA GLU A 164 -10.31 12.03 -12.37
C GLU A 164 -9.63 10.64 -12.37
N ARG A 165 -8.64 10.43 -11.50
CA ARG A 165 -7.90 9.17 -11.43
C ARG A 165 -8.75 7.95 -11.05
N ILE A 166 -9.89 8.15 -10.34
CA ILE A 166 -10.82 7.06 -9.98
C ILE A 166 -11.71 6.69 -11.17
N MET A 167 -12.07 7.68 -11.99
CA MET A 167 -13.01 7.52 -13.09
C MET A 167 -12.33 7.07 -14.40
N ARG A 168 -11.01 7.11 -14.49
CA ARG A 168 -10.27 6.88 -15.74
C ARG A 168 -9.71 5.47 -15.85
N PRO A 169 -10.18 4.67 -16.83
CA PRO A 169 -9.63 3.33 -17.10
C PRO A 169 -8.13 3.37 -17.49
N ASP A 170 -7.70 4.37 -18.24
CA ASP A 170 -6.32 4.54 -18.68
C ASP A 170 -5.35 4.94 -17.55
N LEU A 171 -5.88 5.33 -16.39
CA LEU A 171 -5.11 5.54 -15.16
C LEU A 171 -5.24 4.38 -14.17
N CYS A 172 -5.89 3.28 -14.57
CA CYS A 172 -6.22 2.13 -13.71
C CYS A 172 -7.05 2.58 -12.49
N GLY A 173 -8.15 3.32 -12.77
CA GLY A 173 -9.06 3.83 -11.76
C GLY A 173 -9.88 2.72 -11.08
N GLY A 174 -10.81 3.13 -10.23
CA GLY A 174 -11.68 2.24 -9.48
C GLY A 174 -11.36 2.17 -8.00
N ALA A 175 -12.34 1.71 -7.23
CA ALA A 175 -12.23 1.57 -5.78
C ALA A 175 -11.39 0.36 -5.37
N LEU A 176 -11.35 -0.72 -6.16
CA LEU A 176 -10.62 -1.92 -5.80
C LEU A 176 -9.11 -1.65 -5.67
N LEU A 177 -8.48 -1.09 -6.69
CA LEU A 177 -7.05 -0.79 -6.67
C LEU A 177 -6.71 0.33 -5.69
N ASP A 178 -7.60 1.31 -5.53
CA ASP A 178 -7.31 2.46 -4.67
C ASP A 178 -7.60 2.21 -3.18
N LEU A 179 -8.67 1.46 -2.86
CA LEU A 179 -9.17 1.24 -1.51
C LEU A 179 -9.31 -0.26 -1.15
N GLY A 180 -9.81 -1.08 -2.06
CA GLY A 180 -10.01 -2.52 -1.83
C GLY A 180 -8.71 -3.26 -1.52
N VAL A 181 -7.59 -2.80 -2.08
CA VAL A 181 -6.25 -3.30 -1.77
C VAL A 181 -5.94 -3.25 -0.27
N TYR A 182 -6.42 -2.26 0.46
CA TYR A 182 -6.26 -2.19 1.93
C TYR A 182 -7.09 -3.24 2.65
N ALA A 183 -8.34 -3.48 2.23
CA ALA A 183 -9.19 -4.49 2.83
C ALA A 183 -8.64 -5.92 2.61
N LEU A 184 -8.12 -6.21 1.41
CA LEU A 184 -7.43 -7.47 1.11
C LEU A 184 -6.16 -7.61 1.96
N ASN A 185 -5.34 -6.56 2.05
CA ASN A 185 -4.15 -6.57 2.90
C ASN A 185 -4.49 -6.67 4.39
N PHE A 186 -5.64 -6.13 4.84
CA PHE A 186 -6.09 -6.28 6.23
C PHE A 186 -6.28 -7.74 6.62
N VAL A 187 -6.80 -8.58 5.73
CA VAL A 187 -6.87 -10.04 5.97
C VAL A 187 -5.48 -10.65 5.92
N ARG A 188 -4.76 -10.41 4.83
CA ARG A 188 -3.48 -11.08 4.55
C ARG A 188 -2.37 -10.76 5.55
N MET A 189 -2.34 -9.55 6.11
CA MET A 189 -1.31 -9.20 7.09
C MET A 189 -1.50 -9.90 8.45
N PHE A 190 -2.68 -10.42 8.76
CA PHE A 190 -2.94 -11.16 10.01
C PHE A 190 -3.11 -12.66 9.78
N PHE A 191 -3.59 -13.06 8.60
CA PHE A 191 -3.92 -14.44 8.27
C PHE A 191 -3.30 -14.81 6.91
N PRO A 192 -2.08 -15.35 6.92
CA PRO A 192 -1.37 -15.72 5.68
C PRO A 192 -1.85 -17.04 5.06
N ALA A 193 -2.92 -17.66 5.60
CA ALA A 193 -3.54 -18.87 5.08
C ALA A 193 -4.04 -18.68 3.63
N ASP A 194 -4.10 -19.75 2.85
CA ASP A 194 -4.54 -19.68 1.46
C ASP A 194 -6.04 -19.32 1.36
N ILE A 195 -6.38 -18.49 0.39
CA ILE A 195 -7.76 -18.13 0.09
C ILE A 195 -8.31 -19.17 -0.88
N VAL A 196 -9.23 -20.01 -0.39
CA VAL A 196 -9.85 -21.10 -1.17
C VAL A 196 -10.89 -20.57 -2.14
N THR A 197 -11.66 -19.56 -1.72
CA THR A 197 -12.64 -18.87 -2.57
C THR A 197 -12.58 -17.38 -2.39
N ILE A 198 -12.76 -16.66 -3.47
CA ILE A 198 -12.97 -15.21 -3.49
C ILE A 198 -14.08 -14.87 -4.47
N ASP A 199 -15.15 -14.26 -3.97
CA ASP A 199 -16.29 -13.81 -4.74
C ASP A 199 -16.64 -12.37 -4.39
N GLY A 200 -17.22 -11.65 -5.35
CA GLY A 200 -17.60 -10.27 -5.09
C GLY A 200 -18.56 -9.68 -6.11
N LYS A 201 -19.10 -8.52 -5.76
CA LYS A 201 -19.92 -7.66 -6.61
C LYS A 201 -19.43 -6.24 -6.55
N CYS A 202 -19.61 -5.49 -7.64
CA CYS A 202 -19.33 -4.07 -7.67
C CYS A 202 -20.45 -3.27 -8.33
N VAL A 203 -20.54 -2.01 -7.94
CA VAL A 203 -21.29 -0.97 -8.64
C VAL A 203 -20.30 -0.16 -9.46
N LYS A 204 -20.55 -0.05 -10.77
CA LYS A 204 -19.66 0.64 -11.70
C LYS A 204 -20.11 2.07 -11.96
N SER A 205 -19.14 2.91 -12.32
CA SER A 205 -19.35 4.21 -12.93
C SER A 205 -19.75 4.08 -14.40
N ASP A 206 -20.13 5.19 -15.02
CA ASP A 206 -20.39 5.29 -16.47
C ASP A 206 -19.15 4.97 -17.31
N THR A 207 -17.94 5.11 -16.74
CA THR A 207 -16.67 4.76 -17.40
C THR A 207 -16.29 3.29 -17.25
N GLY A 208 -17.11 2.49 -16.56
CA GLY A 208 -16.87 1.07 -16.32
C GLY A 208 -15.97 0.74 -15.13
N MET A 209 -15.48 1.76 -14.40
CA MET A 209 -14.67 1.55 -13.19
C MET A 209 -15.56 1.21 -12.00
N ASP A 210 -15.11 0.31 -11.12
CA ASP A 210 -15.81 0.00 -9.88
C ASP A 210 -15.74 1.19 -8.91
N LEU A 211 -16.90 1.64 -8.43
CA LEU A 211 -16.98 2.71 -7.43
C LEU A 211 -17.22 2.20 -6.01
N THR A 212 -17.94 1.11 -5.90
CA THR A 212 -18.22 0.42 -4.64
C THR A 212 -18.18 -1.07 -4.88
N ASN A 213 -17.52 -1.80 -4.00
CA ASN A 213 -17.44 -3.24 -4.10
C ASN A 213 -17.59 -3.92 -2.74
N ALA A 214 -18.05 -5.17 -2.78
CA ALA A 214 -18.11 -6.07 -1.66
C ALA A 214 -17.50 -7.41 -2.07
N MET A 215 -16.70 -7.98 -1.19
CA MET A 215 -15.93 -9.20 -1.41
C MET A 215 -16.13 -10.17 -0.24
N THR A 216 -16.27 -11.45 -0.54
CA THR A 216 -16.30 -12.53 0.45
C THR A 216 -15.17 -13.50 0.15
N LEU A 217 -14.34 -13.79 1.15
CA LEU A 217 -13.24 -14.74 1.06
C LEU A 217 -13.46 -15.88 2.06
N VAL A 218 -13.07 -17.09 1.67
CA VAL A 218 -12.96 -18.24 2.59
C VAL A 218 -11.51 -18.69 2.58
N LEU A 219 -10.90 -18.76 3.77
CA LEU A 219 -9.55 -19.26 3.95
C LEU A 219 -9.58 -20.80 4.12
N ASP A 220 -8.45 -21.45 3.90
CA ASP A 220 -8.32 -22.92 3.98
C ASP A 220 -8.58 -23.49 5.38
N ASP A 221 -8.41 -22.68 6.44
CA ASP A 221 -8.77 -23.03 7.83
C ASP A 221 -10.27 -22.86 8.15
N GLY A 222 -11.07 -22.46 7.13
CA GLY A 222 -12.51 -22.23 7.22
C GLY A 222 -12.91 -20.86 7.79
N MET A 223 -11.99 -19.91 7.91
CA MET A 223 -12.31 -18.53 8.30
C MET A 223 -13.01 -17.80 7.16
N LEU A 224 -14.08 -17.08 7.48
CA LEU A 224 -14.83 -16.25 6.54
C LEU A 224 -14.41 -14.78 6.69
N CYS A 225 -14.21 -14.10 5.55
CA CYS A 225 -13.90 -12.67 5.52
C CYS A 225 -14.89 -11.92 4.62
N ASN A 226 -15.48 -10.85 5.15
CA ASN A 226 -16.37 -9.95 4.40
C ASN A 226 -15.73 -8.56 4.33
N LEU A 227 -15.42 -8.13 3.11
CA LEU A 227 -14.68 -6.91 2.86
C LEU A 227 -15.49 -5.98 1.97
N GLN A 228 -15.36 -4.68 2.21
CA GLN A 228 -16.02 -3.67 1.38
C GLN A 228 -15.09 -2.50 1.10
N SER A 229 -15.19 -1.93 -0.09
CA SER A 229 -14.55 -0.64 -0.36
C SER A 229 -15.42 0.25 -1.24
N SER A 230 -15.33 1.56 -1.02
CA SER A 230 -16.11 2.53 -1.79
C SER A 230 -15.36 3.83 -2.01
N ALA A 231 -15.28 4.25 -3.28
CA ALA A 231 -14.88 5.61 -3.65
C ALA A 231 -16.08 6.58 -3.74
N ALA A 232 -17.31 6.08 -3.56
CA ALA A 232 -18.54 6.86 -3.74
C ALA A 232 -19.13 7.40 -2.43
N CYS A 233 -18.71 6.88 -1.28
CA CYS A 233 -19.26 7.29 0.03
C CYS A 233 -18.18 7.33 1.11
N VAL A 234 -18.52 7.96 2.23
CA VAL A 234 -17.70 7.91 3.46
C VAL A 234 -18.09 6.64 4.22
N GLY A 235 -17.12 5.73 4.42
CA GLY A 235 -17.26 4.53 5.24
C GLY A 235 -16.88 4.79 6.71
N ASP A 236 -17.12 3.78 7.56
CA ASP A 236 -16.65 3.77 8.94
C ASP A 236 -15.15 3.43 9.06
N ASN A 237 -14.60 2.83 8.02
CA ASN A 237 -13.20 2.43 7.88
C ASN A 237 -12.72 1.42 8.94
N ILE A 238 -13.64 0.70 9.58
CA ILE A 238 -13.38 -0.20 10.70
C ILE A 238 -13.01 -1.59 10.18
N GLY A 239 -12.06 -2.23 10.91
CA GLY A 239 -11.77 -3.65 10.80
C GLY A 239 -12.16 -4.38 12.08
N VAL A 240 -12.79 -5.56 11.95
CA VAL A 240 -13.12 -6.43 13.09
C VAL A 240 -12.57 -7.82 12.86
N ILE A 241 -11.85 -8.34 13.84
CA ILE A 241 -11.40 -9.73 13.92
C ILE A 241 -12.16 -10.39 15.05
N ALA A 242 -13.13 -11.25 14.72
CA ALA A 242 -13.96 -11.95 15.69
C ALA A 242 -13.46 -13.39 15.90
N GLY A 243 -13.24 -13.73 17.16
CA GLY A 243 -12.83 -15.05 17.60
C GLY A 243 -13.89 -15.72 18.50
N THR A 244 -13.54 -16.90 19.04
CA THR A 244 -14.45 -17.68 19.89
C THR A 244 -14.71 -17.03 21.25
N ASP A 245 -13.75 -16.24 21.75
CA ASP A 245 -13.76 -15.72 23.13
C ASP A 245 -13.83 -14.19 23.19
N GLY A 246 -13.87 -13.52 22.03
CA GLY A 246 -13.97 -12.07 21.94
C GLY A 246 -13.72 -11.54 20.53
N ASN A 247 -13.53 -10.24 20.43
CA ASN A 247 -13.16 -9.61 19.19
C ASN A 247 -12.16 -8.44 19.37
N LEU A 248 -11.45 -8.12 18.29
CA LEU A 248 -10.66 -6.92 18.16
C LEU A 248 -11.38 -5.98 17.20
N ILE A 249 -11.51 -4.71 17.58
CA ILE A 249 -12.00 -3.64 16.69
C ILE A 249 -10.82 -2.71 16.41
N ILE A 250 -10.48 -2.57 15.14
CA ILE A 250 -9.45 -1.67 14.64
C ILE A 250 -10.16 -0.45 14.06
N ASP A 251 -9.95 0.72 14.63
CA ASP A 251 -10.69 1.96 14.37
C ASP A 251 -10.54 2.50 12.93
N ASN A 252 -9.45 2.16 12.26
CA ASN A 252 -9.21 2.51 10.86
C ASN A 252 -8.26 1.52 10.22
N ILE A 253 -8.71 0.76 9.19
CA ILE A 253 -7.89 -0.29 8.58
C ILE A 253 -6.69 0.21 7.78
N ASN A 254 -6.69 1.45 7.32
CA ASN A 254 -5.54 1.98 6.59
C ASN A 254 -4.63 2.89 7.43
N ASN A 255 -5.07 3.34 8.60
CA ASN A 255 -4.23 4.07 9.55
C ASN A 255 -4.72 3.87 10.99
N PRO A 256 -4.56 2.67 11.58
CA PRO A 256 -5.02 2.40 12.93
C PRO A 256 -4.38 3.31 13.96
N GLN A 257 -5.21 3.89 14.84
CA GLN A 257 -4.77 4.68 15.98
C GLN A 257 -5.11 4.00 17.29
N LYS A 258 -6.11 3.10 17.24
CA LYS A 258 -6.65 2.42 18.42
C LYS A 258 -7.14 1.01 18.06
N ILE A 259 -6.89 0.08 18.98
CA ILE A 259 -7.39 -1.29 18.92
C ILE A 259 -8.21 -1.52 20.19
N THR A 260 -9.50 -1.83 20.06
CA THR A 260 -10.38 -2.17 21.17
C THR A 260 -10.50 -3.68 21.30
N VAL A 261 -10.34 -4.19 22.51
CA VAL A 261 -10.51 -5.62 22.87
C VAL A 261 -11.80 -5.79 23.61
N ASN A 262 -12.66 -6.73 23.18
CA ASN A 262 -13.91 -7.08 23.86
C ASN A 262 -13.99 -8.59 24.14
N THR A 263 -14.73 -8.98 25.20
CA THR A 263 -15.05 -10.38 25.53
C THR A 263 -16.08 -10.99 24.56
N HIS A 264 -16.37 -12.30 24.74
CA HIS A 264 -17.44 -13.00 24.01
C HIS A 264 -18.84 -12.39 24.25
N ASN A 265 -19.08 -11.75 25.40
CA ASN A 265 -20.32 -11.03 25.70
C ASN A 265 -20.34 -9.60 25.15
N ARG A 266 -19.34 -9.19 24.36
CA ARG A 266 -19.12 -7.82 23.87
C ARG A 266 -18.88 -6.79 24.99
N GLU A 267 -18.43 -7.24 26.16
CA GLU A 267 -18.00 -6.34 27.20
C GLU A 267 -16.62 -5.79 26.87
N PHE A 268 -16.49 -4.49 27.03
CA PHE A 268 -15.23 -3.79 26.84
C PHE A 268 -14.18 -4.30 27.85
N VAL A 269 -12.99 -4.59 27.34
CA VAL A 269 -11.83 -4.96 28.15
C VAL A 269 -10.85 -3.81 28.24
N GLU A 270 -10.32 -3.38 27.07
CA GLU A 270 -9.33 -2.32 26.99
C GLU A 270 -9.26 -1.68 25.60
N ASP A 271 -8.76 -0.46 25.58
CA ASP A 271 -8.29 0.23 24.36
C ASP A 271 -6.76 0.27 24.38
N ILE A 272 -6.15 -0.19 23.28
CA ILE A 272 -4.70 -0.12 23.07
C ILE A 272 -4.43 0.95 22.04
N LEU A 273 -3.73 2.01 22.45
CA LEU A 273 -3.36 3.09 21.56
C LEU A 273 -2.11 2.72 20.75
N VAL A 274 -2.14 3.02 19.47
CA VAL A 274 -0.98 2.89 18.59
C VAL A 274 0.00 4.05 18.88
N PRO A 275 1.32 3.83 18.84
CA PRO A 275 2.30 4.90 19.02
C PRO A 275 2.06 6.10 18.09
N ARG A 276 2.36 7.30 18.56
CA ARG A 276 2.24 8.52 17.76
C ARG A 276 3.10 8.42 16.51
N GLN A 277 2.57 8.96 15.42
CA GLN A 277 3.16 8.93 14.08
C GLN A 277 3.49 10.35 13.61
N ILE A 278 4.43 10.47 12.67
CA ILE A 278 4.62 11.69 11.88
C ILE A 278 3.45 11.82 10.90
N THR A 279 3.25 10.81 10.06
CA THR A 279 2.16 10.70 9.08
C THR A 279 1.60 9.27 8.98
N GLY A 280 2.33 8.27 9.49
CA GLY A 280 2.11 6.83 9.32
C GLY A 280 2.88 6.23 8.14
N TYR A 281 3.39 7.06 7.21
CA TYR A 281 4.22 6.60 6.09
C TYR A 281 5.70 6.43 6.46
N GLU A 282 6.15 6.95 7.59
CA GLU A 282 7.55 6.87 8.06
C GLU A 282 8.04 5.43 8.20
N TYR A 283 7.16 4.53 8.60
CA TYR A 283 7.52 3.14 8.85
C TYR A 283 7.97 2.40 7.59
N GLN A 284 7.34 2.64 6.42
CA GLN A 284 7.76 2.01 5.16
C GLN A 284 9.14 2.51 4.70
N PHE A 285 9.45 3.81 4.87
CA PHE A 285 10.77 4.34 4.55
C PHE A 285 11.83 3.78 5.50
N GLY A 286 11.53 3.72 6.80
CA GLY A 286 12.41 3.11 7.80
C GLY A 286 12.68 1.63 7.53
N SER A 287 11.65 0.86 7.16
CA SER A 287 11.78 -0.55 6.80
C SER A 287 12.61 -0.75 5.54
N CYS A 288 12.36 0.03 4.47
CA CYS A 288 13.18 -0.02 3.25
C CYS A 288 14.65 0.31 3.55
N ARG A 289 14.90 1.36 4.36
CA ARG A 289 16.26 1.71 4.76
C ARG A 289 16.95 0.56 5.50
N GLN A 290 16.27 -0.03 6.49
CA GLN A 290 16.85 -1.15 7.26
C GLN A 290 17.10 -2.36 6.36
N ALA A 291 16.18 -2.71 5.48
CA ALA A 291 16.34 -3.81 4.54
C ALA A 291 17.54 -3.59 3.59
N LEU A 292 17.74 -2.36 3.11
CA LEU A 292 18.90 -2.00 2.28
C LEU A 292 20.22 -2.11 3.06
N ILE A 293 20.26 -1.72 4.34
CA ILE A 293 21.43 -1.87 5.23
C ILE A 293 21.74 -3.36 5.45
N ASP A 294 20.69 -4.17 5.65
CA ASP A 294 20.81 -5.62 5.89
C ASP A 294 21.14 -6.40 4.60
N GLY A 295 21.21 -5.73 3.43
CA GLY A 295 21.47 -6.34 2.13
C GLY A 295 20.32 -7.22 1.63
N LEU A 296 19.08 -6.98 2.10
CA LEU A 296 17.88 -7.67 1.65
C LEU A 296 17.40 -7.08 0.31
N LEU A 297 16.68 -7.89 -0.47
CA LEU A 297 16.10 -7.46 -1.75
C LEU A 297 14.63 -7.06 -1.65
N GLU A 298 14.00 -7.24 -0.49
CA GLU A 298 12.61 -6.90 -0.18
C GLU A 298 12.43 -6.68 1.32
N PRO A 299 11.42 -5.90 1.76
CA PRO A 299 11.13 -5.72 3.19
C PRO A 299 10.42 -6.95 3.76
N ARG A 300 10.63 -7.22 5.06
CA ARG A 300 10.00 -8.36 5.75
C ARG A 300 8.50 -8.19 5.95
N GLU A 301 8.02 -6.96 6.09
CA GLU A 301 6.62 -6.62 6.35
C GLU A 301 5.72 -6.84 5.13
N MET A 302 6.30 -6.70 3.93
CA MET A 302 5.61 -6.90 2.66
C MET A 302 6.51 -7.64 1.67
N PRO A 303 6.63 -8.97 1.78
CA PRO A 303 7.36 -9.79 0.80
C PRO A 303 6.73 -9.66 -0.59
N LEU A 304 7.55 -9.70 -1.62
CA LEU A 304 7.08 -9.57 -3.02
C LEU A 304 6.11 -10.70 -3.43
N ASP A 305 6.21 -11.88 -2.84
CA ASP A 305 5.25 -12.95 -3.08
C ASP A 305 3.85 -12.60 -2.54
N GLU A 306 3.75 -11.85 -1.43
CA GLU A 306 2.47 -11.30 -0.94
C GLU A 306 1.94 -10.21 -1.88
N THR A 307 2.80 -9.34 -2.41
CA THR A 307 2.42 -8.37 -3.45
C THR A 307 1.81 -9.08 -4.65
N LEU A 308 2.47 -10.13 -5.18
CA LEU A 308 1.97 -10.92 -6.28
C LEU A 308 0.62 -11.57 -5.95
N TYR A 309 0.50 -12.16 -4.77
CA TYR A 309 -0.74 -12.81 -4.34
C TYR A 309 -1.92 -11.84 -4.27
N VAL A 310 -1.75 -10.66 -3.67
CA VAL A 310 -2.80 -9.63 -3.59
C VAL A 310 -3.16 -9.10 -4.98
N MET A 311 -2.18 -8.88 -5.86
CA MET A 311 -2.43 -8.49 -7.26
C MET A 311 -3.25 -9.54 -8.01
N GLN A 312 -2.96 -10.84 -7.82
CA GLN A 312 -3.71 -11.94 -8.40
C GLN A 312 -5.18 -11.95 -7.92
N LEU A 313 -5.42 -11.75 -6.62
CA LEU A 313 -6.78 -11.66 -6.06
C LEU A 313 -7.56 -10.49 -6.67
N MET A 314 -6.92 -9.33 -6.83
CA MET A 314 -7.55 -8.17 -7.45
C MET A 314 -7.89 -8.43 -8.93
N ASP A 315 -7.04 -9.12 -9.68
CA ASP A 315 -7.32 -9.49 -11.07
C ASP A 315 -8.49 -10.48 -11.17
N GLN A 316 -8.59 -11.47 -10.28
CA GLN A 316 -9.73 -12.38 -10.20
C GLN A 316 -11.05 -11.62 -9.97
N LEU A 317 -11.06 -10.66 -9.05
CA LEU A 317 -12.23 -9.82 -8.77
C LEU A 317 -12.59 -8.93 -9.97
N ARG A 318 -11.61 -8.27 -10.58
CA ARG A 318 -11.83 -7.45 -11.78
C ARG A 318 -12.41 -8.30 -12.93
N GLN A 319 -11.92 -9.51 -13.11
CA GLN A 319 -12.42 -10.44 -14.10
C GLN A 319 -13.90 -10.82 -13.85
N GLN A 320 -14.26 -11.16 -12.60
CA GLN A 320 -15.66 -11.44 -12.21
C GLN A 320 -16.58 -10.24 -12.49
N TRP A 321 -16.09 -9.03 -12.29
CA TRP A 321 -16.87 -7.81 -12.46
C TRP A 321 -16.85 -7.26 -13.89
N GLY A 322 -15.98 -7.78 -14.75
CA GLY A 322 -15.74 -7.22 -16.08
C GLY A 322 -15.19 -5.79 -16.04
N VAL A 323 -14.34 -5.47 -15.04
CA VAL A 323 -13.55 -4.24 -14.98
C VAL A 323 -12.26 -4.48 -15.72
N ARG A 324 -11.96 -3.64 -16.73
CA ARG A 324 -10.79 -3.81 -17.59
C ARG A 324 -10.03 -2.50 -17.73
N TYR A 325 -8.71 -2.61 -17.89
CA TYR A 325 -7.82 -1.52 -18.19
C TYR A 325 -7.21 -1.67 -19.58
N PRO A 326 -6.78 -0.59 -20.24
CA PRO A 326 -6.14 -0.66 -21.58
C PRO A 326 -4.88 -1.53 -21.62
N MET A 327 -4.22 -1.76 -20.49
CA MET A 327 -2.98 -2.54 -20.36
C MET A 327 -3.22 -4.02 -20.01
N ASP A 328 -4.46 -4.48 -19.88
CA ASP A 328 -4.79 -5.89 -19.60
C ASP A 328 -4.45 -6.82 -20.77
#